data_ab4c2d9f48967fda873eb1f82bc2b29e
#
_entry.id   ab4c2d9f48967fda873eb1f82bc2b29e
#
_cell.length_a   1.000
_cell.length_b   1.000
_cell.length_c   1.000
_cell.angle_alpha   90.00
_cell.angle_beta   90.00
_cell.angle_gamma   90.00
#
_symmetry.space_group_name_H-M   'P 1'
#
loop_
_entity.id
_entity.type
_entity.pdbx_description
1 polymer ?
#
loop_
_entity_poly.entity_id
_entity_poly.type
_entity_poly.pdbx_seq_one_letter_code
_entity_poly.pdbx_strand_id
1 'polypeptide(L)'
;MHRATLLALALLAPFTTLAHDIPQWHHRRSIPSKRAIIDSSSLSDSYDYIVAGGGSAGLVVASILSEDSNVTVLVLEAGSSGDEVATRRGKHHSMLYKSQLHPGISWTSSTTAQSNLADRVLTWSRGKILGGSVEIDAWASLIGDEDYWNWDNFYNVMKTIETFTPPTSDAESVGDITYDTSSNSDSTETGPTSCQAAGIEARKDPHGGENWGASNLAILPNATVVRINWDTSSSNIKAKSVVWQESASDSEHTITVNKEVILAGGVIGSPHIMLLSGVGPSSVLSAAGINVVLDLPGVGQNLQDHVGNGINWATTEATMMTIENSGSDFSKTAEWLSFISDAIAYVNLTTLMGDNMTNWISTVRNEYTASEAWIPSTDSTILAGYKSTFDVITQTYYPSSIPQIEILLSLNAANTVTIQAALQHPLSRGQITLNSTSAFDQPQIDPGYFSHWADRDILRAAFKLVRKIAAAQPIAQYLGTESSPGTSVSSDDDLNTWMNANVHTDYHPLGSMSMLPKAQGGVVDKYCLVYGTSNVRVVDASIFPMSMSSHTGSPAFAVGYQGATLIRGINNGVISTTNSSSSSNASSSSGSTTSSSSAATTSNNGATSVHLSAWGAIATLFLGCIMV
;
A
#
# COMPACT_ATOMS: atom_id res chain seq x y z
N MET A 1 21.97 -15.16 35.86
CA MET A 1 22.98 -14.11 35.70
C MET A 1 24.14 -14.51 34.78
N HIS A 2 24.84 -15.65 34.99
CA HIS A 2 26.07 -15.97 34.22
C HIS A 2 25.88 -16.29 32.70
N ARG A 3 24.71 -16.59 32.21
CA ARG A 3 24.49 -16.91 30.77
C ARG A 3 24.16 -15.69 29.89
N ALA A 4 23.50 -14.69 30.45
CA ALA A 4 23.23 -13.45 29.69
C ALA A 4 24.51 -12.63 29.48
N THR A 5 25.42 -12.63 30.46
CA THR A 5 26.72 -11.94 30.34
C THR A 5 27.64 -12.60 29.30
N LEU A 6 27.48 -13.92 29.06
CA LEU A 6 28.26 -14.62 28.04
C LEU A 6 27.77 -14.32 26.61
N LEU A 7 26.47 -14.05 26.39
CA LEU A 7 25.96 -13.65 25.09
C LEU A 7 26.39 -12.23 24.70
N ALA A 8 26.36 -11.30 25.69
CA ALA A 8 26.84 -9.93 25.49
C ALA A 8 28.36 -9.85 25.24
N LEU A 9 29.13 -10.77 25.85
CA LEU A 9 30.60 -10.85 25.64
C LEU A 9 30.97 -11.55 24.33
N ALA A 10 30.12 -12.43 23.80
CA ALA A 10 30.36 -13.04 22.49
C ALA A 10 30.18 -12.05 21.33
N LEU A 11 29.34 -11.01 21.52
CA LEU A 11 29.15 -9.93 20.56
C LEU A 11 30.21 -8.81 20.68
N LEU A 12 31.02 -8.81 21.75
CA LEU A 12 32.07 -7.84 22.01
C LEU A 12 33.51 -8.41 21.85
N ALA A 13 33.64 -9.65 21.36
CA ALA A 13 34.96 -10.16 21.02
C ALA A 13 35.51 -9.38 19.83
N PRO A 14 36.73 -8.80 19.93
CA PRO A 14 37.28 -8.03 18.83
C PRO A 14 37.55 -8.96 17.65
N PHE A 15 36.84 -8.77 16.56
CA PHE A 15 37.24 -9.27 15.24
C PHE A 15 38.52 -8.54 14.82
N THR A 16 39.66 -8.91 15.42
CA THR A 16 40.96 -8.55 14.89
C THR A 16 41.42 -9.67 13.99
N THR A 17 41.71 -9.29 12.75
CA THR A 17 42.34 -10.04 11.68
C THR A 17 41.40 -10.85 10.79
N LEU A 18 40.81 -10.15 9.85
CA LEU A 18 40.81 -10.47 8.42
C LEU A 18 40.31 -9.24 7.66
N ALA A 19 41.13 -8.19 7.65
CA ALA A 19 41.00 -7.15 6.64
C ALA A 19 41.39 -7.75 5.29
N HIS A 20 40.48 -8.48 4.65
CA HIS A 20 40.52 -8.66 3.23
C HIS A 20 39.82 -7.45 2.61
N ASP A 21 40.54 -6.83 1.69
CA ASP A 21 40.16 -5.66 0.90
C ASP A 21 38.69 -5.76 0.46
N ILE A 22 37.79 -5.19 1.26
CA ILE A 22 36.48 -4.77 0.78
C ILE A 22 36.79 -3.62 -0.17
N PRO A 23 36.48 -3.73 -1.47
CA PRO A 23 36.68 -2.60 -2.38
C PRO A 23 36.00 -1.39 -1.77
N GLN A 24 36.77 -0.33 -1.52
CA GLN A 24 36.22 0.94 -1.07
C GLN A 24 35.30 1.47 -2.17
N TRP A 25 34.00 1.28 -2.01
CA TRP A 25 32.97 1.85 -2.87
C TRP A 25 32.79 3.35 -2.57
N HIS A 26 33.90 4.05 -2.33
CA HIS A 26 33.99 5.51 -2.31
C HIS A 26 34.31 6.07 -3.69
N HIS A 27 33.69 5.56 -4.74
CA HIS A 27 33.54 6.40 -5.90
C HIS A 27 32.31 7.29 -5.62
N ARG A 28 32.54 8.57 -5.33
CA ARG A 28 31.64 9.64 -5.74
C ARG A 28 31.40 9.42 -7.23
N ARG A 29 30.45 8.57 -7.57
CA ARG A 29 29.89 8.59 -8.91
C ARG A 29 29.25 9.94 -9.03
N SER A 30 29.74 10.76 -9.94
CA SER A 30 29.01 11.91 -10.46
C SER A 30 27.59 11.41 -10.74
N ILE A 31 26.59 12.03 -10.11
CA ILE A 31 25.19 11.78 -10.42
C ILE A 31 25.06 11.87 -11.93
N PRO A 32 24.66 10.78 -12.63
CA PRO A 32 24.53 10.82 -14.08
C PRO A 32 23.54 11.90 -14.45
N SER A 33 23.78 12.54 -15.55
CA SER A 33 23.05 13.72 -16.02
C SER A 33 21.54 13.57 -15.86
N LYS A 34 20.87 14.55 -15.27
CA LYS A 34 19.46 14.82 -15.03
C LYS A 34 18.53 14.69 -16.27
N ARG A 35 18.57 13.62 -17.03
CA ARG A 35 17.86 13.54 -18.32
C ARG A 35 16.36 13.28 -18.21
N ALA A 36 15.85 12.79 -17.09
CA ALA A 36 14.42 12.60 -16.85
C ALA A 36 13.80 13.75 -16.07
N ILE A 37 14.51 14.28 -15.06
CA ILE A 37 14.02 15.42 -14.29
C ILE A 37 14.30 16.70 -15.08
N ILE A 38 13.23 17.44 -15.36
CA ILE A 38 13.27 18.68 -16.14
C ILE A 38 12.74 19.85 -15.30
N ASP A 39 12.99 21.06 -15.76
CA ASP A 39 12.33 22.27 -15.29
C ASP A 39 11.16 22.66 -16.20
N SER A 40 10.32 23.59 -15.76
CA SER A 40 9.12 24.02 -16.48
C SER A 40 9.44 24.66 -17.84
N SER A 41 10.64 25.22 -18.01
CA SER A 41 11.08 25.80 -19.29
C SER A 41 11.40 24.77 -20.37
N SER A 42 11.57 23.52 -19.98
CA SER A 42 11.92 22.39 -20.86
C SER A 42 10.70 21.55 -21.27
N LEU A 43 9.49 21.94 -20.84
CA LEU A 43 8.26 21.23 -21.18
C LEU A 43 7.89 21.38 -22.67
N SER A 44 7.36 20.30 -23.24
CA SER A 44 6.68 20.35 -24.53
C SER A 44 5.19 20.75 -24.34
N ASP A 45 4.59 21.30 -25.39
CA ASP A 45 3.17 21.70 -25.37
C ASP A 45 2.20 20.51 -25.24
N SER A 46 2.69 19.29 -25.56
CA SER A 46 1.88 18.06 -25.50
C SER A 46 2.71 16.82 -25.21
N TYR A 47 2.06 15.83 -24.61
CA TYR A 47 2.60 14.48 -24.38
C TYR A 47 1.54 13.41 -24.73
N ASP A 48 2.00 12.21 -25.08
CA ASP A 48 1.10 11.07 -25.30
C ASP A 48 0.45 10.63 -23.99
N TYR A 49 1.26 10.48 -22.95
CA TYR A 49 0.79 10.12 -21.62
C TYR A 49 1.19 11.18 -20.60
N ILE A 50 0.24 11.60 -19.77
CA ILE A 50 0.51 12.45 -18.61
C ILE A 50 0.14 11.67 -17.36
N VAL A 51 1.13 11.40 -16.51
CA VAL A 51 0.99 10.72 -15.22
C VAL A 51 0.91 11.79 -14.13
N ALA A 52 -0.23 11.90 -13.49
CA ALA A 52 -0.46 12.86 -12.40
C ALA A 52 -0.13 12.20 -11.04
N GLY A 53 1.06 12.44 -10.56
CA GLY A 53 1.65 11.88 -9.34
C GLY A 53 2.87 11.00 -9.65
N GLY A 54 4.02 11.38 -9.09
CA GLY A 54 5.28 10.63 -9.17
C GLY A 54 5.46 9.66 -8.02
N GLY A 55 4.38 9.09 -7.47
CA GLY A 55 4.43 8.04 -6.46
C GLY A 55 4.92 6.70 -7.04
N SER A 56 5.02 5.65 -6.19
CA SER A 56 5.52 4.32 -6.62
C SER A 56 4.82 3.79 -7.86
N ALA A 57 3.49 3.78 -7.86
CA ALA A 57 2.72 3.30 -9.01
C ALA A 57 2.95 4.18 -10.24
N GLY A 58 2.91 5.52 -10.08
CA GLY A 58 3.07 6.47 -11.18
C GLY A 58 4.43 6.39 -11.85
N LEU A 59 5.51 6.22 -11.08
CA LEU A 59 6.86 6.06 -11.64
C LEU A 59 7.01 4.74 -12.38
N VAL A 60 6.45 3.65 -11.87
CA VAL A 60 6.45 2.35 -12.56
C VAL A 60 5.68 2.45 -13.88
N VAL A 61 4.49 3.05 -13.86
CA VAL A 61 3.71 3.29 -15.10
C VAL A 61 4.52 4.10 -16.09
N ALA A 62 5.10 5.22 -15.67
CA ALA A 62 5.86 6.11 -16.54
C ALA A 62 7.09 5.41 -17.13
N SER A 63 7.81 4.64 -16.31
CA SER A 63 8.97 3.86 -16.74
C SER A 63 8.60 2.85 -17.83
N ILE A 64 7.58 2.02 -17.58
CA ILE A 64 7.17 0.99 -18.53
C ILE A 64 6.59 1.58 -19.83
N LEU A 65 5.79 2.63 -19.74
CA LEU A 65 5.25 3.27 -20.94
C LEU A 65 6.34 3.92 -21.79
N SER A 66 7.38 4.49 -21.16
CA SER A 66 8.50 5.11 -21.87
C SER A 66 9.49 4.13 -22.52
N GLU A 67 9.35 2.82 -22.30
CA GLU A 67 10.10 1.80 -23.06
C GLU A 67 9.75 1.82 -24.55
N ASP A 68 8.53 2.28 -24.92
CA ASP A 68 8.18 2.52 -26.31
C ASP A 68 8.72 3.90 -26.73
N SER A 69 9.76 3.92 -27.55
CA SER A 69 10.40 5.15 -28.03
C SER A 69 9.48 6.02 -28.93
N ASN A 70 8.34 5.50 -29.37
CA ASN A 70 7.38 6.23 -30.21
C ASN A 70 6.35 7.01 -29.41
N VAL A 71 6.38 6.95 -28.07
CA VAL A 71 5.48 7.70 -27.21
C VAL A 71 6.25 8.66 -26.31
N THR A 72 5.61 9.73 -25.94
CA THR A 72 6.14 10.71 -24.98
C THR A 72 5.38 10.60 -23.65
N VAL A 73 6.12 10.55 -22.54
CA VAL A 73 5.55 10.41 -21.19
C VAL A 73 5.99 11.58 -20.32
N LEU A 74 5.04 12.22 -19.66
CA LEU A 74 5.29 13.26 -18.65
C LEU A 74 4.76 12.81 -17.29
N VAL A 75 5.59 12.92 -16.27
CA VAL A 75 5.18 12.81 -14.86
C VAL A 75 5.11 14.20 -14.26
N LEU A 76 3.97 14.55 -13.67
CA LEU A 76 3.78 15.76 -12.87
C LEU A 76 3.73 15.35 -11.39
N GLU A 77 4.74 15.77 -10.62
CA GLU A 77 4.86 15.46 -9.19
C GLU A 77 4.76 16.74 -8.35
N ALA A 78 3.84 16.77 -7.39
CA ALA A 78 3.63 17.92 -6.52
C ALA A 78 4.76 18.19 -5.54
N GLY A 79 5.56 17.17 -5.23
CA GLY A 79 6.72 17.26 -4.35
C GLY A 79 8.02 17.54 -5.09
N SER A 80 9.11 17.70 -4.31
CA SER A 80 10.46 17.86 -4.85
C SER A 80 11.02 16.55 -5.41
N SER A 81 12.13 16.65 -6.15
CA SER A 81 12.89 15.48 -6.64
C SER A 81 13.52 14.63 -5.53
N GLY A 82 13.61 15.14 -4.31
CA GLY A 82 14.26 14.47 -3.20
C GLY A 82 15.77 14.65 -3.08
N ASP A 83 16.42 15.24 -4.05
CA ASP A 83 17.88 15.46 -4.05
C ASP A 83 18.36 16.19 -2.79
N GLU A 84 17.59 17.19 -2.31
CA GLU A 84 17.91 17.94 -1.10
C GLU A 84 17.85 17.08 0.18
N VAL A 85 17.08 16.03 0.13
CA VAL A 85 16.88 15.12 1.26
C VAL A 85 17.90 14.00 1.23
N ALA A 86 18.24 13.49 0.06
CA ALA A 86 19.26 12.46 -0.13
C ALA A 86 20.64 12.93 0.38
N THR A 87 20.98 14.20 0.16
CA THR A 87 22.24 14.79 0.65
C THR A 87 22.33 14.89 2.17
N ARG A 88 21.19 15.02 2.87
CA ARG A 88 21.13 15.05 4.35
C ARG A 88 21.01 13.66 4.98
N ARG A 89 20.67 12.63 4.21
CA ARG A 89 20.20 11.33 4.69
C ARG A 89 21.16 10.17 4.52
N GLY A 90 22.39 10.37 4.18
CA GLY A 90 23.36 9.27 4.07
C GLY A 90 23.42 8.31 5.28
N LYS A 91 22.39 8.20 6.13
CA LYS A 91 22.57 7.55 7.41
C LYS A 91 21.40 6.82 8.09
N HIS A 92 20.13 6.80 7.73
CA HIS A 92 19.18 6.05 8.60
C HIS A 92 17.87 5.58 7.96
N HIS A 93 17.57 4.28 8.07
CA HIS A 93 16.25 3.69 7.84
C HIS A 93 15.19 4.20 8.84
N SER A 94 15.58 4.42 10.12
CA SER A 94 14.73 5.05 11.15
C SER A 94 14.30 6.49 10.81
N MET A 95 14.94 7.12 9.83
CA MET A 95 14.52 8.41 9.31
C MET A 95 13.32 8.34 8.34
N LEU A 96 12.95 7.20 7.78
CA LEU A 96 11.73 7.07 6.99
C LEU A 96 10.50 7.45 7.83
N TYR A 97 10.42 6.97 9.05
CA TYR A 97 9.34 7.33 10.00
C TYR A 97 9.36 8.82 10.36
N LYS A 98 10.53 9.39 10.65
CA LYS A 98 10.68 10.83 10.94
C LYS A 98 10.50 11.71 9.69
N SER A 99 10.73 11.17 8.50
CA SER A 99 10.62 11.92 7.24
C SER A 99 9.18 12.09 6.77
N GLN A 100 8.28 11.19 7.11
CA GLN A 100 6.85 11.33 6.84
C GLN A 100 6.24 12.54 7.55
N LEU A 101 6.90 13.07 8.58
CA LEU A 101 6.49 14.27 9.32
C LEU A 101 7.28 15.53 8.93
N HIS A 102 8.16 15.46 7.89
CA HIS A 102 8.99 16.60 7.53
C HIS A 102 8.20 17.57 6.62
N PRO A 103 8.04 18.85 7.00
CA PRO A 103 7.16 19.82 6.30
C PRO A 103 7.49 20.06 4.82
N GLY A 104 8.66 19.68 4.32
CA GLY A 104 9.06 19.92 2.93
C GLY A 104 8.83 18.76 1.97
N ILE A 105 8.57 17.55 2.49
CA ILE A 105 8.50 16.31 1.69
C ILE A 105 7.30 15.42 2.05
N SER A 106 6.39 15.96 2.83
CA SER A 106 5.18 15.25 3.27
C SER A 106 3.95 16.11 3.10
N TRP A 107 2.90 15.52 2.57
CA TRP A 107 1.55 15.99 2.79
C TRP A 107 1.21 15.70 4.25
N THR A 108 1.02 16.74 5.06
CA THR A 108 0.54 16.60 6.44
C THR A 108 -0.96 16.81 6.45
N SER A 109 -1.70 15.81 5.99
CA SER A 109 -3.16 15.85 5.99
C SER A 109 -3.73 15.59 7.38
N SER A 110 -4.92 16.07 7.62
CA SER A 110 -5.69 15.79 8.84
C SER A 110 -7.05 15.21 8.47
N THR A 111 -7.53 14.24 9.26
CA THR A 111 -8.90 13.73 9.12
C THR A 111 -9.90 14.77 9.61
N THR A 112 -11.16 14.59 9.27
CA THR A 112 -12.26 15.20 10.03
C THR A 112 -12.26 14.67 11.47
N ALA A 113 -12.97 15.34 12.38
CA ALA A 113 -13.15 14.84 13.75
C ALA A 113 -13.86 13.48 13.71
N GLN A 114 -13.24 12.47 14.31
CA GLN A 114 -13.75 11.08 14.30
C GLN A 114 -14.62 10.85 15.53
N SER A 115 -15.94 10.86 15.36
CA SER A 115 -16.91 10.78 16.45
C SER A 115 -16.75 9.51 17.31
N ASN A 116 -16.38 8.38 16.68
CA ASN A 116 -16.14 7.12 17.39
C ASN A 116 -14.75 7.03 18.03
N LEU A 117 -13.91 8.03 17.85
CA LEU A 117 -12.59 8.16 18.47
C LEU A 117 -12.51 9.39 19.38
N ALA A 118 -13.57 9.67 20.14
CA ALA A 118 -13.65 10.82 21.04
C ALA A 118 -13.41 12.18 20.34
N ASP A 119 -13.96 12.34 19.15
CA ASP A 119 -13.83 13.52 18.28
C ASP A 119 -12.39 13.90 17.91
N ARG A 120 -11.48 12.95 17.94
CA ARG A 120 -10.09 13.18 17.58
C ARG A 120 -9.92 13.47 16.10
N VAL A 121 -9.04 14.40 15.80
CA VAL A 121 -8.49 14.67 14.48
C VAL A 121 -7.16 13.93 14.39
N LEU A 122 -7.00 13.06 13.42
CA LEU A 122 -5.78 12.27 13.23
C LEU A 122 -4.94 12.86 12.11
N THR A 123 -3.62 12.82 12.29
CA THR A 123 -2.68 13.21 11.23
C THR A 123 -2.48 12.06 10.26
N TRP A 124 -2.67 12.35 8.97
CA TRP A 124 -2.45 11.44 7.85
C TRP A 124 -1.30 11.93 6.99
N SER A 125 -0.10 11.53 7.31
CA SER A 125 1.08 11.88 6.52
C SER A 125 1.19 11.02 5.28
N ARG A 126 1.45 11.65 4.12
CA ARG A 126 1.74 11.00 2.84
C ARG A 126 3.02 11.58 2.25
N GLY A 127 3.79 10.79 1.53
CA GLY A 127 4.96 11.30 0.82
C GLY A 127 4.55 12.35 -0.22
N LYS A 128 5.19 13.53 -0.17
CA LYS A 128 5.17 14.58 -1.18
C LYS A 128 6.52 14.61 -1.88
N ILE A 129 6.82 13.53 -2.56
CA ILE A 129 8.11 13.22 -3.16
C ILE A 129 7.95 11.99 -4.04
N LEU A 130 8.91 11.68 -4.89
CA LEU A 130 8.88 10.48 -5.75
C LEU A 130 8.94 9.17 -4.92
N GLY A 131 7.89 8.26 -4.93
CA GLY A 131 7.78 6.92 -4.27
C GLY A 131 6.47 6.38 -3.65
N GLY A 132 5.93 5.22 -3.29
CA GLY A 132 4.65 4.72 -2.68
C GLY A 132 4.32 3.21 -2.41
N SER A 133 3.13 2.50 -2.24
CA SER A 133 2.74 1.17 -1.58
C SER A 133 1.56 0.21 -1.96
N VAL A 134 1.16 -1.23 -1.62
CA VAL A 134 0.02 -2.17 -1.88
C VAL A 134 -0.32 -3.61 -1.55
N GLU A 135 -1.40 -4.57 -1.82
CA GLU A 135 -1.68 -6.04 -2.07
C GLU A 135 -3.11 -6.54 -2.51
N ILE A 136 -3.33 -7.80 -3.06
CA ILE A 136 -4.60 -8.28 -3.68
C ILE A 136 -4.88 -9.79 -3.70
N ASP A 137 -6.08 -10.32 -3.30
CA ASP A 137 -6.56 -11.67 -3.69
C ASP A 137 -8.08 -11.81 -3.96
N ALA A 138 -8.94 -11.22 -3.17
CA ALA A 138 -10.38 -11.39 -3.32
C ALA A 138 -11.03 -10.46 -4.35
N TRP A 139 -10.31 -9.64 -5.01
CA TRP A 139 -10.85 -8.60 -5.91
C TRP A 139 -11.33 -9.14 -7.24
N ALA A 140 -10.65 -10.17 -7.77
CA ALA A 140 -11.04 -10.79 -9.03
C ALA A 140 -12.53 -11.19 -9.02
N SER A 141 -13.00 -11.76 -7.91
CA SER A 141 -14.41 -12.13 -7.73
C SER A 141 -15.36 -10.93 -7.67
N LEU A 142 -14.92 -9.81 -7.07
CA LEU A 142 -15.74 -8.59 -6.95
C LEU A 142 -15.84 -7.83 -8.27
N ILE A 143 -14.74 -7.69 -9.00
CA ILE A 143 -14.71 -6.95 -10.28
C ILE A 143 -15.19 -7.78 -11.46
N GLY A 144 -15.40 -9.10 -11.27
CA GLY A 144 -15.81 -10.02 -12.33
C GLY A 144 -14.73 -10.28 -13.38
N ASP A 145 -13.45 -10.24 -12.97
CA ASP A 145 -12.31 -10.53 -13.82
C ASP A 145 -11.34 -11.46 -13.12
N GLU A 146 -11.30 -12.70 -13.59
CA GLU A 146 -10.37 -13.72 -13.11
C GLU A 146 -9.09 -13.80 -13.98
N ASP A 147 -8.97 -13.02 -15.05
CA ASP A 147 -7.86 -13.13 -16.00
C ASP A 147 -6.65 -12.26 -15.61
N TYR A 148 -6.87 -11.04 -15.10
CA TYR A 148 -5.80 -10.06 -14.85
C TYR A 148 -5.53 -9.79 -13.37
N TRP A 149 -6.57 -9.80 -12.53
CA TRP A 149 -6.54 -9.37 -11.13
C TRP A 149 -6.70 -10.52 -10.13
N ASN A 150 -6.42 -11.75 -10.55
CA ASN A 150 -6.34 -12.90 -9.64
C ASN A 150 -4.97 -12.96 -8.95
N TRP A 151 -4.89 -13.74 -7.84
CA TRP A 151 -3.66 -13.89 -7.07
C TRP A 151 -2.48 -14.36 -7.90
N ASP A 152 -2.64 -15.38 -8.70
CA ASP A 152 -1.52 -15.98 -9.44
C ASP A 152 -0.88 -14.95 -10.38
N ASN A 153 -1.68 -14.16 -11.10
CA ASN A 153 -1.18 -13.13 -11.99
C ASN A 153 -0.53 -11.99 -11.20
N PHE A 154 -1.18 -11.52 -10.14
CA PHE A 154 -0.68 -10.38 -9.39
C PHE A 154 0.54 -10.73 -8.52
N TYR A 155 0.57 -11.93 -7.95
CA TYR A 155 1.74 -12.45 -7.24
C TYR A 155 2.94 -12.62 -8.17
N ASN A 156 2.73 -13.08 -9.41
CA ASN A 156 3.80 -13.12 -10.41
C ASN A 156 4.29 -11.71 -10.79
N VAL A 157 3.40 -10.73 -10.85
CA VAL A 157 3.79 -9.32 -11.03
C VAL A 157 4.63 -8.85 -9.85
N MET A 158 4.23 -9.11 -8.61
CA MET A 158 5.01 -8.75 -7.42
C MET A 158 6.40 -9.38 -7.47
N LYS A 159 6.50 -10.68 -7.78
CA LYS A 159 7.80 -11.35 -7.97
C LYS A 159 8.68 -10.72 -9.05
N THR A 160 8.06 -10.15 -10.09
CA THR A 160 8.81 -9.53 -11.18
C THR A 160 9.49 -8.22 -10.76
N ILE A 161 8.89 -7.52 -9.79
CA ILE A 161 9.40 -6.23 -9.31
C ILE A 161 10.29 -6.35 -8.06
N GLU A 162 10.28 -7.51 -7.40
CA GLU A 162 11.08 -7.77 -6.20
C GLU A 162 12.35 -8.55 -6.54
N THR A 163 13.46 -8.22 -5.86
CA THR A 163 14.71 -8.99 -5.94
C THR A 163 15.04 -9.50 -4.56
N PHE A 164 15.01 -10.82 -4.40
CA PHE A 164 15.43 -11.46 -3.16
C PHE A 164 16.96 -11.58 -3.11
N THR A 165 17.56 -11.05 -2.04
CA THR A 165 18.97 -11.29 -1.72
C THR A 165 19.04 -12.23 -0.53
N PRO A 166 19.53 -13.47 -0.70
CA PRO A 166 19.65 -14.41 0.40
C PRO A 166 20.49 -13.83 1.54
N PRO A 167 20.18 -14.16 2.80
CA PRO A 167 21.06 -13.84 3.91
C PRO A 167 22.44 -14.45 3.73
N THR A 168 23.45 -13.88 4.37
CA THR A 168 24.79 -14.47 4.37
C THR A 168 24.80 -15.77 5.18
N SER A 169 25.72 -16.69 4.88
CA SER A 169 25.89 -17.94 5.63
C SER A 169 26.06 -17.74 7.13
N ASP A 170 26.66 -16.62 7.54
CA ASP A 170 26.84 -16.26 8.95
C ASP A 170 25.49 -15.87 9.58
N ALA A 171 24.66 -15.10 8.88
CA ALA A 171 23.32 -14.75 9.34
C ALA A 171 22.40 -15.99 9.42
N GLU A 172 22.48 -16.91 8.46
CA GLU A 172 21.76 -18.19 8.49
C GLU A 172 22.15 -19.02 9.72
N SER A 173 23.46 -19.11 10.01
CA SER A 173 23.97 -19.95 11.09
C SER A 173 23.65 -19.38 12.49
N VAL A 174 23.57 -18.06 12.63
CA VAL A 174 23.29 -17.39 13.91
C VAL A 174 21.79 -17.33 14.20
N GLY A 175 20.96 -17.18 13.15
CA GLY A 175 19.51 -16.99 13.27
C GLY A 175 18.68 -18.26 13.15
N ASP A 176 19.30 -19.43 12.83
CA ASP A 176 18.56 -20.64 12.42
C ASP A 176 17.51 -20.33 11.32
N ILE A 177 17.90 -19.46 10.39
CA ILE A 177 17.01 -18.92 9.37
C ILE A 177 16.87 -19.94 8.26
N THR A 178 15.63 -20.38 8.01
CA THR A 178 15.27 -21.13 6.81
C THR A 178 14.40 -20.28 5.92
N TYR A 179 14.67 -20.28 4.62
CA TYR A 179 13.84 -19.58 3.63
C TYR A 179 13.52 -20.50 2.45
N ASP A 180 12.34 -20.30 1.90
CA ASP A 180 11.88 -21.03 0.73
C ASP A 180 12.26 -20.27 -0.54
N THR A 181 13.26 -20.78 -1.26
CA THR A 181 13.69 -20.19 -2.52
C THR A 181 12.69 -20.40 -3.65
N SER A 182 11.72 -21.29 -3.51
CA SER A 182 10.69 -21.53 -4.53
C SER A 182 9.62 -20.44 -4.57
N SER A 183 9.46 -19.70 -3.46
CA SER A 183 8.54 -18.58 -3.36
C SER A 183 9.15 -17.25 -3.83
N ASN A 184 10.47 -17.20 -4.01
CA ASN A 184 11.18 -16.00 -4.43
C ASN A 184 11.40 -16.01 -5.95
N SER A 185 11.42 -14.84 -6.58
CA SER A 185 11.87 -14.72 -7.97
C SER A 185 13.29 -15.26 -8.06
N ASP A 186 13.52 -16.22 -8.92
CA ASP A 186 14.86 -16.79 -9.14
C ASP A 186 15.78 -15.68 -9.65
N SER A 187 16.63 -15.16 -8.78
CA SER A 187 17.48 -14.00 -9.05
C SER A 187 18.67 -14.29 -9.96
N THR A 188 18.73 -15.52 -10.47
CA THR A 188 19.74 -15.96 -11.40
C THR A 188 19.23 -15.88 -12.82
N GLU A 189 19.12 -14.75 -13.47
CA GLU A 189 19.04 -14.64 -14.94
C GLU A 189 17.76 -14.13 -15.62
N THR A 190 16.93 -13.34 -15.00
CA THR A 190 15.93 -12.63 -15.80
C THR A 190 16.00 -11.11 -15.67
N GLY A 191 17.20 -10.56 -15.77
CA GLY A 191 17.33 -9.26 -16.43
C GLY A 191 16.82 -9.46 -17.87
N PRO A 192 16.14 -8.50 -18.49
CA PRO A 192 15.45 -8.74 -19.75
C PRO A 192 16.45 -9.22 -20.80
N THR A 193 16.48 -10.54 -21.02
CA THR A 193 17.30 -11.19 -22.04
C THR A 193 17.04 -10.64 -23.44
N SER A 194 15.84 -10.06 -23.66
CA SER A 194 15.48 -9.31 -24.86
C SER A 194 16.27 -8.01 -25.02
N CYS A 195 16.58 -7.28 -23.92
CA CYS A 195 17.38 -6.07 -24.00
C CYS A 195 18.85 -6.38 -24.21
N GLN A 196 19.38 -7.44 -23.58
CA GLN A 196 20.76 -7.91 -23.82
C GLN A 196 20.92 -8.44 -25.25
N ALA A 197 19.93 -9.17 -25.77
CA ALA A 197 19.92 -9.62 -27.17
C ALA A 197 19.85 -8.45 -28.17
N ALA A 198 19.30 -7.31 -27.76
CA ALA A 198 19.30 -6.07 -28.54
C ALA A 198 20.56 -5.20 -28.35
N GLY A 199 21.56 -5.69 -27.59
CA GLY A 199 22.79 -4.95 -27.34
C GLY A 199 22.65 -3.85 -26.26
N ILE A 200 21.59 -3.87 -25.48
CA ILE A 200 21.37 -2.94 -24.36
C ILE A 200 21.91 -3.59 -23.09
N GLU A 201 22.86 -2.93 -22.44
CA GLU A 201 23.52 -3.43 -21.24
C GLU A 201 22.54 -3.45 -20.05
N ALA A 202 22.17 -4.64 -19.55
CA ALA A 202 21.33 -4.80 -18.38
C ALA A 202 22.07 -4.35 -17.12
N ARG A 203 21.57 -3.34 -16.42
CA ARG A 203 22.15 -2.87 -15.14
C ARG A 203 21.43 -3.50 -13.96
N LYS A 204 22.19 -3.86 -12.91
CA LYS A 204 21.77 -4.70 -11.78
C LYS A 204 20.88 -4.00 -10.75
N ASP A 205 20.53 -2.72 -10.90
CA ASP A 205 19.74 -1.98 -9.92
C ASP A 205 18.76 -1.02 -10.60
N PRO A 206 17.50 -1.45 -10.81
CA PRO A 206 16.44 -0.59 -11.36
C PRO A 206 16.06 0.57 -10.42
N HIS A 207 16.43 0.49 -9.14
CA HIS A 207 16.20 1.55 -8.15
C HIS A 207 17.40 2.48 -7.95
N GLY A 208 18.52 2.20 -8.61
CA GLY A 208 19.77 2.96 -8.51
C GLY A 208 19.78 4.32 -9.18
N GLY A 209 18.63 4.84 -9.61
CA GLY A 209 18.49 6.18 -10.21
C GLY A 209 19.13 6.34 -11.59
N GLU A 210 19.60 5.27 -12.20
CA GLU A 210 20.08 5.27 -13.58
C GLU A 210 18.94 4.92 -14.53
N ASN A 211 18.28 5.93 -15.02
CA ASN A 211 17.23 5.77 -16.02
C ASN A 211 17.83 5.23 -17.33
N TRP A 212 17.20 4.22 -17.89
CA TRP A 212 17.55 3.59 -19.16
C TRP A 212 17.32 4.55 -20.34
N GLY A 213 18.02 5.67 -20.36
CA GLY A 213 18.16 6.50 -21.54
C GLY A 213 16.91 6.82 -22.39
N ALA A 214 15.71 6.67 -21.84
CA ALA A 214 14.47 7.02 -22.52
C ALA A 214 14.42 8.54 -22.68
N SER A 215 14.80 9.01 -23.86
CA SER A 215 14.76 10.44 -24.23
C SER A 215 13.31 10.99 -24.29
N ASN A 216 12.33 10.14 -24.13
CA ASN A 216 10.88 10.39 -24.21
C ASN A 216 10.16 10.40 -22.86
N LEU A 217 10.87 10.23 -21.72
CA LEU A 217 10.34 10.40 -20.38
C LEU A 217 10.80 11.74 -19.80
N ALA A 218 9.85 12.55 -19.36
CA ALA A 218 10.05 13.80 -18.63
C ALA A 218 9.39 13.71 -17.24
N ILE A 219 10.08 14.14 -16.21
CA ILE A 219 9.56 14.24 -14.83
C ILE A 219 9.69 15.67 -14.38
N LEU A 220 8.58 16.32 -14.06
CA LEU A 220 8.51 17.68 -13.55
C LEU A 220 8.14 17.64 -12.06
N PRO A 221 9.07 17.86 -11.14
CA PRO A 221 8.79 18.04 -9.72
C PRO A 221 8.21 19.43 -9.43
N ASN A 222 7.62 19.61 -8.26
CA ASN A 222 6.93 20.83 -7.81
C ASN A 222 5.78 21.26 -8.74
N ALA A 223 5.16 20.33 -9.45
CA ALA A 223 4.05 20.54 -10.36
C ALA A 223 2.79 19.89 -9.82
N THR A 224 1.96 20.66 -9.14
CA THR A 224 0.68 20.21 -8.62
C THR A 224 -0.36 20.21 -9.71
N VAL A 225 -0.92 19.04 -10.03
CA VAL A 225 -2.06 18.93 -10.95
C VAL A 225 -3.30 19.54 -10.28
N VAL A 226 -3.87 20.54 -10.93
CA VAL A 226 -5.04 21.30 -10.43
C VAL A 226 -6.34 20.66 -10.92
N ARG A 227 -6.43 20.35 -12.22
CA ARG A 227 -7.62 19.73 -12.84
C ARG A 227 -7.33 19.20 -14.24
N ILE A 228 -8.29 18.46 -14.75
CA ILE A 228 -8.36 18.00 -16.16
C ILE A 228 -9.38 18.87 -16.90
N ASN A 229 -9.03 19.31 -18.09
CA ASN A 229 -9.98 19.93 -19.02
C ASN A 229 -10.55 18.89 -19.96
N TRP A 230 -11.87 18.91 -20.16
CA TRP A 230 -12.60 17.89 -20.86
C TRP A 230 -13.07 18.32 -22.26
N ASP A 231 -13.15 17.35 -23.16
CA ASP A 231 -14.03 17.38 -24.32
C ASP A 231 -15.30 16.59 -23.97
N THR A 232 -16.42 17.28 -23.99
CA THR A 232 -17.75 16.73 -23.67
C THR A 232 -18.62 16.53 -24.90
N SER A 233 -18.02 16.54 -26.08
CA SER A 233 -18.77 16.42 -27.38
C SER A 233 -19.28 15.01 -27.63
N SER A 234 -18.82 14.00 -26.91
CA SER A 234 -19.24 12.59 -26.99
C SER A 234 -19.83 12.09 -25.68
N SER A 235 -20.52 10.93 -25.72
CA SER A 235 -21.12 10.29 -24.55
C SER A 235 -20.10 9.92 -23.49
N ASN A 236 -18.90 9.50 -23.89
CA ASN A 236 -17.76 9.34 -23.00
C ASN A 236 -16.90 10.59 -23.14
N ILE A 237 -16.76 11.33 -22.06
CA ILE A 237 -15.92 12.54 -22.04
C ILE A 237 -14.45 12.17 -22.27
N LYS A 238 -13.70 13.11 -22.83
CA LYS A 238 -12.28 12.91 -23.12
C LYS A 238 -11.43 14.00 -22.47
N ALA A 239 -10.37 13.61 -21.77
CA ALA A 239 -9.37 14.57 -21.32
C ALA A 239 -8.65 15.18 -22.52
N LYS A 240 -8.65 16.52 -22.61
CA LYS A 240 -7.96 17.31 -23.64
C LYS A 240 -6.61 17.80 -23.15
N SER A 241 -6.56 18.22 -21.90
CA SER A 241 -5.35 18.75 -21.28
C SER A 241 -5.39 18.59 -19.77
N VAL A 242 -4.23 18.67 -19.17
CA VAL A 242 -4.03 18.74 -17.71
C VAL A 242 -3.58 20.15 -17.35
N VAL A 243 -4.18 20.71 -16.32
CA VAL A 243 -3.78 22.00 -15.73
C VAL A 243 -2.96 21.75 -14.47
N TRP A 244 -1.84 22.46 -14.35
CA TRP A 244 -0.95 22.35 -13.20
C TRP A 244 -0.42 23.72 -12.76
N GLN A 245 0.06 23.84 -11.51
CA GLN A 245 0.69 25.01 -10.94
C GLN A 245 1.84 24.61 -10.01
N GLU A 246 2.84 25.47 -9.83
CA GLU A 246 3.90 25.29 -8.85
C GLU A 246 3.43 25.62 -7.43
N SER A 247 2.63 26.66 -7.29
CA SER A 247 1.99 27.06 -6.02
C SER A 247 0.63 27.71 -6.24
N ALA A 248 -0.12 27.93 -5.18
CA ALA A 248 -1.44 28.58 -5.24
C ALA A 248 -1.41 30.01 -5.79
N SER A 249 -0.27 30.68 -5.77
CA SER A 249 -0.10 32.06 -6.25
C SER A 249 0.42 32.14 -7.69
N ASP A 250 0.85 31.03 -8.26
CA ASP A 250 1.43 31.01 -9.61
C ASP A 250 0.35 30.93 -10.68
N SER A 251 0.74 31.23 -11.92
CA SER A 251 -0.14 31.09 -13.06
C SER A 251 -0.43 29.61 -13.36
N GLU A 252 -1.62 29.33 -13.85
CA GLU A 252 -1.96 28.00 -14.37
C GLU A 252 -1.21 27.73 -15.69
N HIS A 253 -0.66 26.54 -15.78
CA HIS A 253 -0.05 26.00 -16.97
C HIS A 253 -0.93 24.87 -17.53
N THR A 254 -0.96 24.72 -18.84
CA THR A 254 -1.80 23.71 -19.51
C THR A 254 -0.94 22.88 -20.46
N ILE A 255 -1.06 21.56 -20.37
CA ILE A 255 -0.37 20.62 -21.24
C ILE A 255 -1.41 19.75 -21.97
N THR A 256 -1.33 19.67 -23.29
CA THR A 256 -2.24 18.87 -24.10
C THR A 256 -1.95 17.37 -23.95
N VAL A 257 -3.02 16.57 -23.89
CA VAL A 257 -2.98 15.11 -23.83
C VAL A 257 -3.28 14.53 -25.21
N ASN A 258 -2.35 13.79 -25.78
CA ASN A 258 -2.55 13.15 -27.07
C ASN A 258 -3.25 11.80 -26.94
N LYS A 259 -2.88 10.98 -25.94
CA LYS A 259 -3.47 9.65 -25.70
C LYS A 259 -4.24 9.61 -24.38
N GLU A 260 -3.57 9.45 -23.23
CA GLU A 260 -4.25 9.22 -21.96
C GLU A 260 -3.67 10.06 -20.80
N VAL A 261 -4.53 10.38 -19.83
CA VAL A 261 -4.16 10.84 -18.50
C VAL A 261 -4.20 9.64 -17.55
N ILE A 262 -3.16 9.48 -16.74
CA ILE A 262 -3.07 8.42 -15.74
C ILE A 262 -2.96 9.08 -14.36
N LEU A 263 -4.01 8.94 -13.57
CA LEU A 263 -4.02 9.42 -12.19
C LEU A 263 -3.25 8.43 -11.32
N ALA A 264 -2.23 8.94 -10.64
CA ALA A 264 -1.38 8.22 -9.70
C ALA A 264 -1.09 9.09 -8.45
N GLY A 265 -2.01 10.00 -8.12
CA GLY A 265 -1.95 10.91 -6.98
C GLY A 265 -2.24 10.21 -5.63
N GLY A 266 -2.45 8.91 -5.65
CA GLY A 266 -2.78 8.10 -4.48
C GLY A 266 -4.21 8.36 -3.98
N VAL A 267 -4.51 7.74 -2.84
CA VAL A 267 -5.86 7.67 -2.27
C VAL A 267 -6.48 9.03 -1.97
N ILE A 268 -5.67 10.06 -1.76
CA ILE A 268 -6.14 11.42 -1.52
C ILE A 268 -6.10 12.26 -2.79
N GLY A 269 -4.99 12.24 -3.54
CA GLY A 269 -4.81 13.12 -4.68
C GLY A 269 -5.64 12.73 -5.90
N SER A 270 -5.78 11.44 -6.22
CA SER A 270 -6.53 10.99 -7.38
C SER A 270 -8.02 11.38 -7.33
N PRO A 271 -8.78 11.11 -6.23
CA PRO A 271 -10.15 11.62 -6.13
C PRO A 271 -10.21 13.15 -6.06
N HIS A 272 -9.25 13.82 -5.43
CA HIS A 272 -9.21 15.27 -5.35
C HIS A 272 -9.11 15.90 -6.74
N ILE A 273 -8.21 15.41 -7.60
CA ILE A 273 -8.08 15.87 -8.99
C ILE A 273 -9.38 15.66 -9.76
N MET A 274 -10.04 14.50 -9.61
CA MET A 274 -11.31 14.22 -10.31
C MET A 274 -12.44 15.13 -9.85
N LEU A 275 -12.58 15.33 -8.54
CA LEU A 275 -13.59 16.24 -7.97
C LEU A 275 -13.37 17.68 -8.45
N LEU A 276 -12.14 18.19 -8.41
CA LEU A 276 -11.81 19.52 -8.93
C LEU A 276 -12.01 19.65 -10.45
N SER A 277 -12.00 18.52 -11.15
CA SER A 277 -12.27 18.45 -12.60
C SER A 277 -13.76 18.31 -12.94
N GLY A 278 -14.66 18.35 -11.96
CA GLY A 278 -16.10 18.22 -12.16
C GLY A 278 -16.60 16.79 -12.37
N VAL A 279 -15.82 15.79 -11.97
CA VAL A 279 -16.18 14.37 -12.04
C VAL A 279 -16.26 13.79 -10.63
N GLY A 280 -17.45 13.37 -10.22
CA GLY A 280 -17.70 12.85 -8.87
C GLY A 280 -19.17 12.92 -8.49
N PRO A 281 -19.52 12.70 -7.20
CA PRO A 281 -20.88 12.82 -6.73
C PRO A 281 -21.43 14.23 -6.99
N SER A 282 -22.55 14.33 -7.71
CA SER A 282 -23.14 15.63 -8.10
C SER A 282 -23.49 16.49 -6.89
N SER A 283 -23.87 15.90 -5.78
CA SER A 283 -24.11 16.62 -4.51
C SER A 283 -22.86 17.29 -3.95
N VAL A 284 -21.72 16.59 -3.96
CA VAL A 284 -20.42 17.10 -3.48
C VAL A 284 -19.94 18.24 -4.37
N LEU A 285 -19.98 18.03 -5.69
CA LEU A 285 -19.56 19.03 -6.67
C LEU A 285 -20.40 20.30 -6.59
N SER A 286 -21.73 20.16 -6.54
CA SER A 286 -22.66 21.30 -6.42
C SER A 286 -22.50 22.07 -5.13
N ALA A 287 -22.28 21.37 -4.00
CA ALA A 287 -22.02 22.00 -2.70
C ALA A 287 -20.73 22.83 -2.70
N ALA A 288 -19.72 22.40 -3.47
CA ALA A 288 -18.46 23.12 -3.66
C ALA A 288 -18.53 24.23 -4.76
N GLY A 289 -19.66 24.37 -5.45
CA GLY A 289 -19.81 25.32 -6.56
C GLY A 289 -19.08 24.89 -7.85
N ILE A 290 -18.74 23.61 -7.98
CA ILE A 290 -18.10 23.05 -9.18
C ILE A 290 -19.16 22.55 -10.16
N ASN A 291 -19.00 22.90 -11.44
CA ASN A 291 -19.89 22.39 -12.48
C ASN A 291 -19.74 20.87 -12.62
N VAL A 292 -20.86 20.15 -12.58
CA VAL A 292 -20.88 18.71 -12.79
C VAL A 292 -20.65 18.40 -14.26
N VAL A 293 -19.49 17.84 -14.59
CA VAL A 293 -19.14 17.36 -15.93
C VAL A 293 -19.59 15.91 -16.12
N LEU A 294 -19.40 15.09 -15.08
CA LEU A 294 -19.81 13.69 -15.05
C LEU A 294 -20.20 13.32 -13.62
N ASP A 295 -21.46 12.91 -13.45
CA ASP A 295 -21.91 12.34 -12.17
C ASP A 295 -21.39 10.91 -12.03
N LEU A 296 -20.46 10.73 -11.09
CA LEU A 296 -19.82 9.45 -10.78
C LEU A 296 -19.75 9.28 -9.26
N PRO A 297 -20.81 8.75 -8.63
CA PRO A 297 -20.98 8.74 -7.18
C PRO A 297 -19.83 8.09 -6.39
N GLY A 298 -19.09 7.16 -7.00
CA GLY A 298 -18.01 6.42 -6.35
C GLY A 298 -16.74 7.22 -6.07
N VAL A 299 -16.56 8.36 -6.74
CA VAL A 299 -15.34 9.18 -6.56
C VAL A 299 -15.25 9.70 -5.13
N GLY A 300 -14.17 9.36 -4.45
CA GLY A 300 -13.92 9.70 -3.06
C GLY A 300 -14.63 8.80 -2.04
N GLN A 301 -15.49 7.86 -2.46
CA GLN A 301 -16.20 6.95 -1.57
C GLN A 301 -15.40 5.66 -1.29
N ASN A 302 -15.89 4.83 -0.36
CA ASN A 302 -15.30 3.54 0.02
C ASN A 302 -13.88 3.64 0.61
N LEU A 303 -13.51 4.79 1.17
CA LEU A 303 -12.22 4.95 1.83
C LEU A 303 -12.08 3.96 2.99
N GLN A 304 -10.95 3.27 3.04
CA GLN A 304 -10.57 2.30 4.06
C GLN A 304 -9.14 2.56 4.51
N ASP A 305 -8.80 2.13 5.72
CA ASP A 305 -7.44 2.22 6.25
C ASP A 305 -7.25 1.18 7.34
N HIS A 306 -6.04 0.68 7.51
CA HIS A 306 -5.68 -0.08 8.68
C HIS A 306 -5.62 0.85 9.90
N VAL A 307 -6.29 0.44 10.97
CA VAL A 307 -6.30 1.18 12.22
C VAL A 307 -5.74 0.31 13.34
N GLY A 308 -4.86 0.87 14.14
CA GLY A 308 -4.21 0.09 15.18
C GLY A 308 -3.60 0.94 16.30
N ASN A 309 -2.95 0.26 17.21
CA ASN A 309 -2.06 0.86 18.22
C ASN A 309 -1.18 -0.22 18.84
N GLY A 310 -0.18 0.20 19.63
CA GLY A 310 0.72 -0.67 20.37
C GLY A 310 0.47 -0.67 21.86
N ILE A 311 0.63 -1.84 22.47
CA ILE A 311 0.86 -1.95 23.92
C ILE A 311 2.36 -1.87 24.16
N ASN A 312 2.76 -1.08 25.15
CA ASN A 312 4.17 -0.78 25.44
C ASN A 312 4.62 -1.39 26.76
N TRP A 313 5.79 -2.00 26.72
CA TRP A 313 6.48 -2.50 27.92
C TRP A 313 7.84 -1.84 28.09
N ALA A 314 8.19 -1.54 29.32
CA ALA A 314 9.56 -1.15 29.64
C ALA A 314 10.51 -2.33 29.39
N THR A 315 11.74 -2.06 28.97
CA THR A 315 12.80 -3.06 28.83
C THR A 315 14.15 -2.50 29.27
N THR A 316 15.01 -3.38 29.75
CA THR A 316 16.43 -3.08 29.99
C THR A 316 17.33 -3.52 28.87
N GLU A 317 16.76 -4.21 27.88
CA GLU A 317 17.49 -4.66 26.68
C GLU A 317 17.76 -3.50 25.73
N ALA A 318 18.76 -3.66 24.89
CA ALA A 318 19.10 -2.67 23.89
C ALA A 318 18.00 -2.63 22.81
N THR A 319 17.43 -1.44 22.60
CA THR A 319 16.48 -1.18 21.52
C THR A 319 17.15 -0.36 20.41
N MET A 320 16.51 -0.26 19.23
CA MET A 320 17.03 0.53 18.11
C MET A 320 17.42 1.94 18.53
N MET A 321 16.52 2.63 19.22
CA MET A 321 16.76 4.00 19.67
C MET A 321 17.86 4.10 20.72
N THR A 322 18.03 3.10 21.61
CA THR A 322 19.12 3.11 22.58
C THR A 322 20.48 2.91 21.91
N ILE A 323 20.55 2.05 20.89
CA ILE A 323 21.79 1.85 20.12
C ILE A 323 22.10 3.09 19.27
N GLU A 324 21.10 3.67 18.61
CA GLU A 324 21.25 4.92 17.85
C GLU A 324 21.78 6.05 18.74
N ASN A 325 21.16 6.26 19.90
CA ASN A 325 21.53 7.31 20.85
C ASN A 325 22.89 7.06 21.53
N SER A 326 23.41 5.83 21.50
CA SER A 326 24.72 5.53 22.07
C SER A 326 25.86 6.23 21.31
N GLY A 327 25.66 6.58 20.05
CA GLY A 327 26.68 7.15 19.16
C GLY A 327 27.89 6.23 18.94
N SER A 328 27.74 4.92 19.25
CA SER A 328 28.78 3.91 19.07
C SER A 328 29.18 3.78 17.60
N ASP A 329 30.36 3.21 17.35
CA ASP A 329 30.81 2.99 15.96
C ASP A 329 29.90 1.99 15.24
N PHE A 330 29.33 1.01 15.97
CA PHE A 330 28.35 0.08 15.42
C PHE A 330 27.11 0.82 14.90
N SER A 331 26.57 1.81 15.63
CA SER A 331 25.41 2.59 15.17
C SER A 331 25.64 3.44 13.92
N LYS A 332 26.85 3.45 13.39
CA LYS A 332 27.26 4.16 12.17
C LYS A 332 27.56 3.22 11.01
N THR A 333 27.55 1.91 11.23
CA THR A 333 27.85 0.92 10.18
C THR A 333 26.71 0.81 9.17
N ALA A 334 27.03 0.39 7.94
CA ALA A 334 26.02 0.11 6.93
C ALA A 334 25.06 -1.01 7.36
N GLU A 335 25.59 -2.00 8.06
CA GLU A 335 24.81 -3.10 8.64
C GLU A 335 23.70 -2.57 9.59
N TRP A 336 24.08 -1.73 10.56
CA TRP A 336 23.11 -1.10 11.44
C TRP A 336 22.11 -0.21 10.68
N LEU A 337 22.59 0.57 9.73
CA LEU A 337 21.77 1.53 8.99
C LEU A 337 20.75 0.88 8.04
N SER A 338 20.98 -0.38 7.65
CA SER A 338 20.06 -1.18 6.83
C SER A 338 19.19 -2.16 7.66
N PHE A 339 19.38 -2.20 8.98
CA PHE A 339 18.66 -3.13 9.85
C PHE A 339 17.20 -2.70 10.06
N ILE A 340 16.28 -3.65 9.91
CA ILE A 340 14.85 -3.51 10.21
C ILE A 340 14.55 -4.28 11.49
N SER A 341 14.04 -3.59 12.53
CA SER A 341 13.83 -4.13 13.87
C SER A 341 12.44 -4.68 14.12
N ASP A 342 11.70 -4.99 13.07
CA ASP A 342 10.30 -5.37 13.15
C ASP A 342 10.15 -6.88 12.89
N ALA A 343 9.24 -7.52 13.65
CA ALA A 343 8.75 -8.87 13.37
C ALA A 343 7.23 -8.82 13.24
N ILE A 344 6.70 -9.42 12.19
CA ILE A 344 5.30 -9.34 11.84
C ILE A 344 4.67 -10.73 11.88
N ALA A 345 3.46 -10.82 12.43
CA ALA A 345 2.63 -12.01 12.40
C ALA A 345 1.19 -11.63 12.06
N TYR A 346 0.56 -12.46 11.24
CA TYR A 346 -0.81 -12.25 10.81
C TYR A 346 -1.74 -13.27 11.48
N VAL A 347 -2.88 -12.79 12.02
CA VAL A 347 -3.77 -13.59 12.87
C VAL A 347 -5.19 -13.57 12.29
N ASN A 348 -5.76 -14.77 12.06
CA ASN A 348 -7.13 -14.93 11.58
C ASN A 348 -8.17 -14.82 12.71
N LEU A 349 -9.43 -14.72 12.33
CA LEU A 349 -10.52 -14.54 13.27
C LEU A 349 -10.72 -15.75 14.20
N THR A 350 -10.44 -16.96 13.73
CA THR A 350 -10.52 -18.20 14.54
C THR A 350 -9.59 -18.10 15.75
N THR A 351 -8.38 -17.67 15.56
CA THR A 351 -7.40 -17.47 16.66
C THR A 351 -7.85 -16.39 17.65
N LEU A 352 -8.51 -15.34 17.17
CA LEU A 352 -8.96 -14.22 18.01
C LEU A 352 -10.21 -14.56 18.83
N MET A 353 -11.19 -15.20 18.22
CA MET A 353 -12.54 -15.41 18.78
C MET A 353 -12.79 -16.82 19.31
N GLY A 354 -11.97 -17.80 18.90
CA GLY A 354 -12.11 -19.20 19.29
C GLY A 354 -13.52 -19.74 18.95
N ASP A 355 -14.08 -20.52 19.85
CA ASP A 355 -15.40 -21.18 19.67
C ASP A 355 -16.56 -20.19 19.47
N ASN A 356 -16.40 -18.94 19.87
CA ASN A 356 -17.43 -17.91 19.71
C ASN A 356 -17.50 -17.32 18.28
N MET A 357 -16.54 -17.58 17.43
CA MET A 357 -16.39 -16.98 16.09
C MET A 357 -17.68 -17.10 15.25
N THR A 358 -18.24 -18.29 15.15
CA THR A 358 -19.44 -18.55 14.31
C THR A 358 -20.66 -17.73 14.76
N ASN A 359 -20.89 -17.64 16.08
CA ASN A 359 -21.98 -16.84 16.63
C ASN A 359 -21.74 -15.36 16.41
N TRP A 360 -20.51 -14.90 16.60
CA TRP A 360 -20.12 -13.51 16.40
C TRP A 360 -20.29 -13.09 14.92
N ILE A 361 -19.85 -13.91 13.97
CA ILE A 361 -20.06 -13.67 12.52
C ILE A 361 -21.55 -13.58 12.20
N SER A 362 -22.37 -14.48 12.78
CA SER A 362 -23.82 -14.46 12.59
C SER A 362 -24.44 -13.16 13.10
N THR A 363 -23.98 -12.65 14.24
CA THR A 363 -24.43 -11.36 14.79
C THR A 363 -24.08 -10.21 13.84
N VAL A 364 -22.81 -10.14 13.38
CA VAL A 364 -22.37 -9.12 12.42
C VAL A 364 -23.24 -9.13 11.16
N ARG A 365 -23.49 -10.29 10.59
CA ARG A 365 -24.29 -10.43 9.36
C ARG A 365 -25.77 -10.05 9.54
N ASN A 366 -26.34 -10.36 10.69
CA ASN A 366 -27.73 -10.01 10.99
C ASN A 366 -27.94 -8.49 11.15
N GLU A 367 -26.89 -7.75 11.46
CA GLU A 367 -26.94 -6.29 11.61
C GLU A 367 -26.59 -5.53 10.31
N TYR A 368 -26.48 -6.21 9.17
CA TYR A 368 -26.12 -5.57 7.89
C TYR A 368 -26.99 -4.32 7.60
N THR A 369 -28.34 -4.44 7.73
CA THR A 369 -29.26 -3.32 7.43
C THR A 369 -29.00 -2.10 8.34
N ALA A 370 -28.59 -2.32 9.59
CA ALA A 370 -28.20 -1.23 10.48
C ALA A 370 -26.86 -0.61 10.06
N SER A 371 -25.94 -1.43 9.53
CA SER A 371 -24.61 -0.97 9.11
C SER A 371 -24.65 -0.06 7.88
N GLU A 372 -25.67 -0.15 7.04
CA GLU A 372 -25.85 0.78 5.91
C GLU A 372 -25.96 2.24 6.37
N ALA A 373 -26.55 2.48 7.55
CA ALA A 373 -26.67 3.83 8.11
C ALA A 373 -25.30 4.44 8.55
N TRP A 374 -24.26 3.63 8.62
CA TRP A 374 -22.90 4.08 8.99
C TRP A 374 -22.04 4.42 7.77
N ILE A 375 -22.55 4.19 6.56
CA ILE A 375 -21.88 4.55 5.33
C ILE A 375 -22.11 6.04 5.03
N PRO A 376 -21.08 6.82 4.72
CA PRO A 376 -21.22 8.27 4.51
C PRO A 376 -21.85 8.63 3.16
N SER A 377 -22.66 7.76 2.58
CA SER A 377 -23.38 7.96 1.31
C SER A 377 -24.76 7.31 1.35
N THR A 378 -25.74 7.98 0.74
CA THR A 378 -27.09 7.43 0.52
C THR A 378 -27.31 6.98 -0.93
N ASP A 379 -26.30 7.06 -1.78
CA ASP A 379 -26.39 6.60 -3.16
C ASP A 379 -26.52 5.08 -3.22
N SER A 380 -27.51 4.61 -3.96
CA SER A 380 -27.84 3.19 -4.02
C SER A 380 -26.73 2.32 -4.61
N THR A 381 -25.88 2.88 -5.48
CA THR A 381 -24.75 2.15 -6.05
C THR A 381 -23.63 1.99 -5.02
N ILE A 382 -23.39 2.99 -4.19
CA ILE A 382 -22.41 2.92 -3.10
C ILE A 382 -22.84 1.89 -2.06
N LEU A 383 -24.12 1.90 -1.67
CA LEU A 383 -24.68 0.91 -0.75
C LEU A 383 -24.61 -0.52 -1.33
N ALA A 384 -24.85 -0.68 -2.63
CA ALA A 384 -24.72 -1.98 -3.30
C ALA A 384 -23.26 -2.47 -3.31
N GLY A 385 -22.28 -1.58 -3.50
CA GLY A 385 -20.85 -1.91 -3.39
C GLY A 385 -20.44 -2.28 -1.97
N TYR A 386 -20.92 -1.52 -0.99
CA TYR A 386 -20.70 -1.88 0.41
C TYR A 386 -21.27 -3.26 0.73
N LYS A 387 -22.51 -3.58 0.26
CA LYS A 387 -23.11 -4.90 0.42
C LYS A 387 -22.21 -6.01 -0.12
N SER A 388 -21.67 -5.82 -1.31
CA SER A 388 -20.82 -6.82 -1.96
C SER A 388 -19.51 -7.05 -1.17
N THR A 389 -18.85 -5.99 -0.73
CA THR A 389 -17.61 -6.08 0.07
C THR A 389 -17.87 -6.62 1.48
N PHE A 390 -19.00 -6.22 2.11
CA PHE A 390 -19.43 -6.75 3.40
C PHE A 390 -19.68 -8.27 3.33
N ASP A 391 -20.34 -8.73 2.27
CA ASP A 391 -20.61 -10.17 2.07
C ASP A 391 -19.30 -10.95 1.90
N VAL A 392 -18.36 -10.46 1.11
CA VAL A 392 -17.04 -11.12 0.94
C VAL A 392 -16.30 -11.18 2.28
N ILE A 393 -16.22 -10.09 3.02
CA ILE A 393 -15.52 -10.07 4.32
C ILE A 393 -16.18 -11.04 5.29
N THR A 394 -17.51 -10.97 5.45
CA THR A 394 -18.20 -11.74 6.49
C THR A 394 -18.47 -13.19 6.13
N GLN A 395 -18.53 -13.53 4.83
CA GLN A 395 -18.84 -14.89 4.37
C GLN A 395 -17.60 -15.66 3.93
N THR A 396 -16.55 -14.95 3.48
CA THR A 396 -15.35 -15.57 2.94
C THR A 396 -14.12 -15.34 3.83
N TYR A 397 -13.85 -14.10 4.23
CA TYR A 397 -12.63 -13.79 4.99
C TYR A 397 -12.73 -14.24 6.45
N TYR A 398 -13.79 -13.84 7.15
CA TYR A 398 -13.94 -14.12 8.57
C TYR A 398 -13.92 -15.63 8.91
N PRO A 399 -14.58 -16.54 8.16
CA PRO A 399 -14.53 -17.97 8.46
C PRO A 399 -13.28 -18.68 7.93
N SER A 400 -12.38 -18.01 7.25
CA SER A 400 -11.21 -18.59 6.60
C SER A 400 -9.90 -18.39 7.39
N SER A 401 -8.80 -18.81 6.79
CA SER A 401 -7.45 -18.53 7.30
C SER A 401 -6.96 -17.11 6.99
N ILE A 402 -7.71 -16.31 6.22
CA ILE A 402 -7.32 -14.93 5.89
C ILE A 402 -7.17 -14.12 7.18
N PRO A 403 -6.01 -13.49 7.39
CA PRO A 403 -5.76 -12.73 8.61
C PRO A 403 -6.67 -11.51 8.74
N GLN A 404 -7.08 -11.21 9.96
CA GLN A 404 -7.88 -10.04 10.28
C GLN A 404 -7.09 -9.00 11.09
N ILE A 405 -5.99 -9.43 11.66
CA ILE A 405 -5.10 -8.61 12.48
C ILE A 405 -3.65 -8.87 12.07
N GLU A 406 -2.90 -7.81 11.95
CA GLU A 406 -1.45 -7.81 11.98
C GLU A 406 -0.98 -7.58 13.41
N ILE A 407 -0.02 -8.39 13.87
CA ILE A 407 0.72 -8.17 15.11
C ILE A 407 2.16 -7.80 14.72
N LEU A 408 2.62 -6.64 15.16
CA LEU A 408 3.95 -6.13 14.84
C LEU A 408 4.73 -5.87 16.12
N LEU A 409 5.89 -6.52 16.27
CA LEU A 409 6.86 -6.23 17.30
C LEU A 409 7.75 -5.09 16.83
N SER A 410 7.86 -4.03 17.62
CA SER A 410 8.71 -2.87 17.31
C SER A 410 9.63 -2.53 18.47
N LEU A 411 10.91 -2.29 18.15
CA LEU A 411 11.96 -1.87 19.06
C LEU A 411 12.41 -0.42 18.81
N ASN A 412 11.59 0.37 18.14
CA ASN A 412 11.93 1.70 17.64
C ASN A 412 11.95 2.81 18.71
N ALA A 413 11.52 2.51 19.94
CA ALA A 413 11.55 3.46 21.06
C ALA A 413 12.63 3.09 22.08
N ALA A 414 13.24 4.10 22.73
CA ALA A 414 14.27 3.85 23.74
C ALA A 414 13.68 3.16 24.99
N ASN A 415 14.35 2.10 25.45
CA ASN A 415 13.95 1.31 26.62
C ASN A 415 12.50 0.82 26.58
N THR A 416 11.93 0.64 25.38
CA THR A 416 10.53 0.25 25.20
C THR A 416 10.42 -0.81 24.11
N VAL A 417 9.69 -1.87 24.43
CA VAL A 417 9.19 -2.84 23.46
C VAL A 417 7.73 -2.53 23.21
N THR A 418 7.37 -2.37 21.95
CA THR A 418 5.98 -2.18 21.51
C THR A 418 5.52 -3.43 20.78
N ILE A 419 4.35 -3.95 21.14
CA ILE A 419 3.66 -4.96 20.35
C ILE A 419 2.36 -4.31 19.86
N GLN A 420 2.31 -4.02 18.57
CA GLN A 420 1.19 -3.36 17.93
C GLN A 420 0.20 -4.41 17.41
N ALA A 421 -1.08 -4.03 17.38
CA ALA A 421 -2.11 -4.74 16.64
C ALA A 421 -2.79 -3.77 15.67
N ALA A 422 -2.96 -4.17 14.42
CA ALA A 422 -3.60 -3.38 13.37
C ALA A 422 -4.66 -4.19 12.63
N LEU A 423 -5.86 -3.61 12.52
CA LEU A 423 -7.00 -4.23 11.83
C LEU A 423 -6.79 -4.20 10.32
N GLN A 424 -6.91 -5.36 9.66
CA GLN A 424 -6.58 -5.50 8.24
C GLN A 424 -7.80 -5.35 7.32
N HIS A 425 -8.98 -5.83 7.71
CA HIS A 425 -10.19 -5.79 6.89
C HIS A 425 -11.34 -5.10 7.63
N PRO A 426 -11.31 -3.75 7.74
CA PRO A 426 -12.38 -3.04 8.41
C PRO A 426 -13.71 -3.15 7.65
N LEU A 427 -14.82 -3.24 8.39
CA LEU A 427 -16.17 -3.04 7.85
C LEU A 427 -16.55 -1.56 7.80
N SER A 428 -15.93 -0.73 8.60
CA SER A 428 -16.08 0.74 8.55
C SER A 428 -15.65 1.29 7.20
N ARG A 429 -16.37 2.32 6.72
CA ARG A 429 -16.07 3.00 5.45
C ARG A 429 -16.07 4.49 5.65
N GLY A 430 -15.18 5.14 4.92
CA GLY A 430 -15.03 6.56 4.90
C GLY A 430 -15.18 7.18 3.52
N GLN A 431 -14.85 8.45 3.43
CA GLN A 431 -14.94 9.22 2.20
C GLN A 431 -13.88 10.33 2.12
N ILE A 432 -13.64 10.80 0.91
CA ILE A 432 -12.90 12.02 0.59
C ILE A 432 -13.83 12.96 -0.16
N THR A 433 -13.97 14.20 0.34
CA THR A 433 -14.79 15.22 -0.27
C THR A 433 -14.03 16.54 -0.38
N LEU A 434 -14.59 17.54 -1.03
CA LEU A 434 -13.94 18.83 -1.20
C LEU A 434 -14.08 19.69 0.05
N ASN A 435 -13.00 20.39 0.40
CA ASN A 435 -12.99 21.46 1.39
C ASN A 435 -13.09 22.84 0.73
N SER A 436 -12.51 22.98 -0.46
CA SER A 436 -12.55 24.19 -1.29
C SER A 436 -12.39 23.81 -2.78
N THR A 437 -12.31 24.82 -3.65
CA THR A 437 -12.02 24.65 -5.08
C THR A 437 -10.54 24.76 -5.42
N SER A 438 -9.67 24.93 -4.44
CA SER A 438 -8.22 25.03 -4.61
C SER A 438 -7.56 23.65 -4.49
N ALA A 439 -6.70 23.29 -5.44
CA ALA A 439 -5.89 22.07 -5.37
C ALA A 439 -4.80 22.12 -4.28
N PHE A 440 -4.53 23.30 -3.72
CA PHE A 440 -3.56 23.51 -2.65
C PHE A 440 -4.16 23.39 -1.26
N ASP A 441 -5.49 23.44 -1.16
CA ASP A 441 -6.21 23.16 0.08
C ASP A 441 -6.44 21.64 0.18
N GLN A 442 -6.25 21.10 1.37
CA GLN A 442 -6.48 19.69 1.57
C GLN A 442 -7.98 19.36 1.47
N PRO A 443 -8.36 18.25 0.79
CA PRO A 443 -9.74 17.79 0.81
C PRO A 443 -10.13 17.37 2.23
N GLN A 444 -11.42 17.26 2.48
CA GLN A 444 -11.92 16.65 3.70
C GLN A 444 -11.68 15.13 3.64
N ILE A 445 -11.02 14.60 4.64
CA ILE A 445 -10.68 13.18 4.77
C ILE A 445 -11.43 12.64 5.97
N ASP A 446 -12.42 11.81 5.73
CA ASP A 446 -13.17 11.13 6.77
C ASP A 446 -13.01 9.61 6.62
N PRO A 447 -12.13 8.96 7.37
CA PRO A 447 -11.96 7.51 7.31
C PRO A 447 -13.10 6.72 7.96
N GLY A 448 -13.98 7.34 8.75
CA GLY A 448 -15.10 6.69 9.41
C GLY A 448 -14.67 5.60 10.40
N TYR A 449 -13.54 5.76 11.07
CA TYR A 449 -13.00 4.74 11.98
C TYR A 449 -14.02 4.28 13.01
N PHE A 450 -14.14 2.97 13.20
CA PHE A 450 -15.04 2.32 14.14
C PHE A 450 -16.53 2.73 13.95
N SER A 451 -16.91 3.19 12.76
CA SER A 451 -18.33 3.36 12.44
C SER A 451 -19.08 2.01 12.54
N HIS A 452 -18.43 0.92 12.16
CA HIS A 452 -18.92 -0.43 12.40
C HIS A 452 -18.31 -1.02 13.69
N TRP A 453 -19.13 -1.45 14.63
CA TRP A 453 -18.71 -1.93 15.96
C TRP A 453 -17.81 -3.18 15.90
N ALA A 454 -17.96 -4.03 14.87
CA ALA A 454 -17.18 -5.25 14.70
C ALA A 454 -15.66 -4.96 14.60
N ASP A 455 -15.28 -3.85 14.00
CA ASP A 455 -13.90 -3.44 13.87
C ASP A 455 -13.24 -3.23 15.24
N ARG A 456 -13.99 -2.60 16.16
CA ARG A 456 -13.56 -2.40 17.55
C ARG A 456 -13.46 -3.72 18.31
N ASP A 457 -14.39 -4.63 18.10
CA ASP A 457 -14.40 -5.94 18.75
C ASP A 457 -13.21 -6.79 18.33
N ILE A 458 -12.90 -6.84 17.04
CA ILE A 458 -11.73 -7.56 16.51
C ILE A 458 -10.44 -6.98 17.09
N LEU A 459 -10.27 -5.66 17.06
CA LEU A 459 -9.06 -5.01 17.56
C LEU A 459 -8.93 -5.17 19.09
N ARG A 460 -10.04 -5.11 19.84
CA ARG A 460 -10.04 -5.40 21.28
C ARG A 460 -9.59 -6.83 21.59
N ALA A 461 -10.07 -7.81 20.82
CA ALA A 461 -9.63 -9.20 20.96
C ALA A 461 -8.14 -9.34 20.65
N ALA A 462 -7.64 -8.59 19.66
CA ALA A 462 -6.22 -8.56 19.32
C ALA A 462 -5.37 -7.98 20.46
N PHE A 463 -5.77 -6.92 21.13
CA PHE A 463 -5.02 -6.41 22.32
C PHE A 463 -5.00 -7.39 23.47
N LYS A 464 -6.08 -8.17 23.69
CA LYS A 464 -6.04 -9.26 24.65
C LYS A 464 -5.06 -10.36 24.25
N LEU A 465 -4.96 -10.67 22.96
CA LEU A 465 -3.98 -11.62 22.43
C LEU A 465 -2.55 -11.08 22.58
N VAL A 466 -2.30 -9.82 22.28
CA VAL A 466 -0.99 -9.15 22.47
C VAL A 466 -0.51 -9.30 23.92
N ARG A 467 -1.38 -9.11 24.91
CA ARG A 467 -1.00 -9.35 26.32
C ARG A 467 -0.70 -10.82 26.63
N LYS A 468 -1.40 -11.77 26.00
CA LYS A 468 -1.08 -13.21 26.12
C LYS A 468 0.30 -13.52 25.54
N ILE A 469 0.61 -12.95 24.37
CA ILE A 469 1.92 -13.09 23.72
C ILE A 469 3.01 -12.51 24.65
N ALA A 470 2.82 -11.30 25.16
CA ALA A 470 3.77 -10.65 26.06
C ALA A 470 4.03 -11.43 27.36
N ALA A 471 3.04 -12.17 27.86
CA ALA A 471 3.16 -13.00 29.05
C ALA A 471 3.77 -14.39 28.79
N ALA A 472 3.91 -14.78 27.51
CA ALA A 472 4.44 -16.09 27.15
C ALA A 472 5.98 -16.10 27.12
N GLN A 473 6.57 -17.28 27.45
CA GLN A 473 8.01 -17.45 27.24
C GLN A 473 8.26 -17.75 25.74
N PRO A 474 9.36 -17.27 25.22
CA PRO A 474 10.48 -16.62 25.90
C PRO A 474 10.47 -15.08 25.88
N ILE A 475 9.48 -14.41 25.28
CA ILE A 475 9.47 -12.94 25.22
C ILE A 475 9.28 -12.29 26.59
N ALA A 476 8.50 -12.90 27.47
CA ALA A 476 8.19 -12.37 28.80
C ALA A 476 9.41 -12.01 29.66
N GLN A 477 10.55 -12.71 29.48
CA GLN A 477 11.77 -12.44 30.24
C GLN A 477 12.44 -11.10 29.86
N TYR A 478 12.11 -10.54 28.69
CA TYR A 478 12.69 -9.28 28.19
C TYR A 478 11.77 -8.08 28.44
N LEU A 479 10.54 -8.34 28.91
CA LEU A 479 9.52 -7.32 29.15
C LEU A 479 9.43 -7.00 30.65
N GLY A 480 9.48 -5.72 30.97
CA GLY A 480 9.20 -5.19 32.29
C GLY A 480 7.72 -4.82 32.45
N THR A 481 7.47 -3.72 33.15
CA THR A 481 6.12 -3.23 33.41
C THR A 481 5.44 -2.76 32.12
N GLU A 482 4.18 -3.13 31.91
CA GLU A 482 3.34 -2.54 30.87
C GLU A 482 3.12 -1.06 31.19
N SER A 483 3.61 -0.17 30.32
CA SER A 483 3.60 1.28 30.52
C SER A 483 2.43 1.97 29.81
N SER A 484 1.89 1.37 28.76
CA SER A 484 0.71 1.85 28.03
C SER A 484 -0.04 0.65 27.45
N PRO A 485 -1.36 0.55 27.65
CA PRO A 485 -2.23 1.39 28.48
C PRO A 485 -2.00 1.23 29.99
N GLY A 486 -1.24 0.22 30.42
CA GLY A 486 -1.08 -0.20 31.80
C GLY A 486 -2.13 -1.25 32.21
N THR A 487 -1.77 -2.09 33.16
CA THR A 487 -2.56 -3.27 33.57
C THR A 487 -3.91 -2.94 34.21
N SER A 488 -4.14 -1.69 34.62
CA SER A 488 -5.44 -1.22 35.14
C SER A 488 -6.51 -1.14 34.05
N VAL A 489 -6.12 -0.97 32.77
CA VAL A 489 -7.03 -0.99 31.61
C VAL A 489 -7.26 -2.44 31.22
N SER A 490 -8.24 -3.10 31.80
CA SER A 490 -8.41 -4.56 31.69
C SER A 490 -9.79 -5.03 31.23
N SER A 491 -10.85 -4.32 31.57
CA SER A 491 -12.20 -4.64 31.09
C SER A 491 -12.37 -4.27 29.61
N ASP A 492 -13.42 -4.81 28.98
CA ASP A 492 -13.75 -4.48 27.59
C ASP A 492 -14.08 -3.00 27.42
N ASP A 493 -14.75 -2.39 28.39
CA ASP A 493 -15.10 -0.98 28.40
C ASP A 493 -13.85 -0.08 28.57
N ASP A 494 -12.91 -0.48 29.46
CA ASP A 494 -11.66 0.23 29.62
C ASP A 494 -10.82 0.19 28.34
N LEU A 495 -10.73 -1.00 27.71
CA LEU A 495 -10.04 -1.16 26.42
C LEU A 495 -10.71 -0.35 25.31
N ASN A 496 -12.05 -0.37 25.22
CA ASN A 496 -12.79 0.45 24.26
C ASN A 496 -12.50 1.94 24.46
N THR A 497 -12.54 2.40 25.70
CA THR A 497 -12.23 3.80 26.04
C THR A 497 -10.80 4.16 25.65
N TRP A 498 -9.84 3.30 25.98
CA TRP A 498 -8.46 3.51 25.62
C TRP A 498 -8.24 3.48 24.10
N MET A 499 -8.87 2.54 23.36
CA MET A 499 -8.79 2.48 21.91
C MET A 499 -9.33 3.76 21.28
N ASN A 500 -10.51 4.23 21.69
CA ASN A 500 -11.08 5.46 21.15
C ASN A 500 -10.15 6.67 21.34
N ALA A 501 -9.39 6.71 22.44
CA ALA A 501 -8.47 7.79 22.74
C ALA A 501 -7.10 7.65 22.08
N ASN A 502 -6.68 6.44 21.64
CA ASN A 502 -5.28 6.20 21.32
C ASN A 502 -5.02 5.54 19.96
N VAL A 503 -5.98 4.84 19.33
CA VAL A 503 -5.72 4.26 17.99
C VAL A 503 -5.40 5.34 16.97
N HIS A 504 -4.64 4.95 15.97
CA HIS A 504 -4.21 5.81 14.87
C HIS A 504 -4.20 5.03 13.55
N THR A 505 -4.00 5.74 12.46
CA THR A 505 -3.75 5.16 11.13
C THR A 505 -2.47 4.33 11.15
N ASP A 506 -2.48 3.23 10.44
CA ASP A 506 -1.26 2.48 10.10
C ASP A 506 -0.67 2.95 8.76
N TYR A 507 -1.16 4.10 8.28
CA TYR A 507 -0.74 4.74 7.04
C TYR A 507 -0.97 3.91 5.77
N HIS A 508 -2.01 3.08 5.76
CA HIS A 508 -2.41 2.21 4.67
C HIS A 508 -3.77 2.56 4.03
N PRO A 509 -4.10 3.83 3.79
CA PRO A 509 -5.39 4.17 3.19
C PRO A 509 -5.48 3.64 1.76
N LEU A 510 -6.71 3.29 1.35
CA LEU A 510 -7.03 2.74 0.04
C LEU A 510 -8.51 2.93 -0.32
N GLY A 511 -8.88 2.65 -1.56
CA GLY A 511 -10.28 2.40 -1.94
C GLY A 511 -11.08 3.59 -2.45
N SER A 512 -10.56 4.82 -2.40
CA SER A 512 -11.32 6.05 -2.73
C SER A 512 -11.68 6.22 -4.23
N MET A 513 -11.19 5.35 -5.12
CA MET A 513 -11.50 5.29 -6.56
C MET A 513 -11.75 3.85 -7.02
N SER A 514 -12.53 3.11 -6.26
CA SER A 514 -12.65 1.64 -6.29
C SER A 514 -12.86 1.06 -7.67
N MET A 515 -12.15 -0.04 -7.94
CA MET A 515 -12.36 -0.92 -9.07
C MET A 515 -13.49 -1.90 -8.71
N LEU A 516 -14.71 -1.47 -8.94
CA LEU A 516 -15.95 -2.23 -8.76
C LEU A 516 -16.83 -2.07 -10.00
N PRO A 517 -17.83 -2.91 -10.22
CA PRO A 517 -18.85 -2.63 -11.22
C PRO A 517 -19.47 -1.25 -11.01
N LYS A 518 -19.74 -0.50 -12.09
CA LYS A 518 -20.36 0.83 -12.00
C LYS A 518 -21.66 0.83 -11.17
N ALA A 519 -22.47 -0.21 -11.29
CA ALA A 519 -23.70 -0.38 -10.52
C ALA A 519 -23.45 -0.64 -9.03
N GLN A 520 -22.21 -0.84 -8.62
CA GLN A 520 -21.76 -1.02 -7.24
C GLN A 520 -20.85 0.13 -6.80
N GLY A 521 -21.05 1.33 -7.34
CA GLY A 521 -20.27 2.51 -6.98
C GLY A 521 -18.82 2.48 -7.48
N GLY A 522 -18.48 1.60 -8.42
CA GLY A 522 -17.15 1.57 -9.04
C GLY A 522 -16.82 2.85 -9.78
N VAL A 523 -15.55 3.25 -9.70
CA VAL A 523 -15.01 4.42 -10.41
C VAL A 523 -14.23 4.01 -11.64
N VAL A 524 -13.50 2.90 -11.58
CA VAL A 524 -12.74 2.35 -12.69
C VAL A 524 -13.19 0.94 -13.01
N ASP A 525 -13.04 0.58 -14.30
CA ASP A 525 -13.22 -0.79 -14.77
C ASP A 525 -11.95 -1.64 -14.56
N LYS A 526 -12.01 -2.92 -14.93
CA LYS A 526 -10.90 -3.87 -14.86
C LYS A 526 -9.65 -3.48 -15.67
N TYR A 527 -9.76 -2.52 -16.54
CA TYR A 527 -8.65 -1.94 -17.29
C TYR A 527 -8.15 -0.63 -16.68
N CYS A 528 -8.55 -0.31 -15.45
CA CYS A 528 -8.28 0.94 -14.75
C CYS A 528 -8.90 2.18 -15.42
N LEU A 529 -9.75 2.04 -16.43
CA LEU A 529 -10.38 3.16 -17.15
C LEU A 529 -11.54 3.71 -16.31
N VAL A 530 -11.56 5.03 -16.11
CA VAL A 530 -12.63 5.72 -15.38
C VAL A 530 -13.94 5.63 -16.17
N TYR A 531 -14.99 5.14 -15.52
CA TYR A 531 -16.32 5.02 -16.14
C TYR A 531 -16.82 6.36 -16.66
N GLY A 532 -17.32 6.35 -17.89
CA GLY A 532 -17.82 7.53 -18.60
C GLY A 532 -16.73 8.41 -19.21
N THR A 533 -15.47 8.03 -19.12
CA THR A 533 -14.36 8.64 -19.84
C THR A 533 -13.84 7.73 -20.94
N SER A 534 -13.06 8.27 -21.87
CA SER A 534 -12.46 7.49 -22.95
C SER A 534 -10.94 7.36 -22.84
N ASN A 535 -10.29 8.16 -21.98
CA ASN A 535 -8.83 8.23 -21.93
C ASN A 535 -8.28 8.70 -20.57
N VAL A 536 -9.00 8.43 -19.48
CA VAL A 536 -8.50 8.69 -18.11
C VAL A 536 -8.48 7.40 -17.34
N ARG A 537 -7.34 7.05 -16.77
CA ARG A 537 -7.17 5.89 -15.91
C ARG A 537 -6.74 6.31 -14.51
N VAL A 538 -7.02 5.44 -13.54
CA VAL A 538 -6.46 5.55 -12.17
C VAL A 538 -5.59 4.33 -11.93
N VAL A 539 -4.32 4.55 -11.57
CA VAL A 539 -3.35 3.48 -11.35
C VAL A 539 -2.57 3.79 -10.07
N ASP A 540 -3.21 3.58 -8.94
CA ASP A 540 -2.65 3.70 -7.59
C ASP A 540 -3.53 2.98 -6.55
N ALA A 541 -3.18 3.02 -5.27
CA ALA A 541 -3.90 2.33 -4.21
C ALA A 541 -5.36 2.77 -4.02
N SER A 542 -5.82 3.84 -4.66
CA SER A 542 -7.22 4.27 -4.59
C SER A 542 -8.19 3.34 -5.32
N ILE A 543 -7.68 2.52 -6.27
CA ILE A 543 -8.54 1.60 -7.02
C ILE A 543 -8.95 0.35 -6.23
N PHE A 544 -8.32 0.07 -5.12
CA PHE A 544 -8.57 -1.15 -4.37
C PHE A 544 -10.00 -1.20 -3.83
N PRO A 545 -10.81 -2.22 -4.18
CA PRO A 545 -12.20 -2.29 -3.71
C PRO A 545 -12.31 -2.65 -2.22
N MET A 546 -11.31 -3.35 -1.68
CA MET A 546 -11.26 -3.82 -0.31
C MET A 546 -9.84 -3.73 0.24
N SER A 547 -9.74 -3.60 1.56
CA SER A 547 -8.51 -3.70 2.31
C SER A 547 -7.94 -5.12 2.32
N MET A 548 -6.71 -5.28 2.77
CA MET A 548 -5.89 -6.48 2.60
C MET A 548 -5.02 -6.75 3.82
N SER A 549 -4.49 -7.98 3.94
CA SER A 549 -3.63 -8.39 5.06
C SER A 549 -2.16 -8.18 4.73
N SER A 550 -1.74 -6.94 4.49
CA SER A 550 -0.33 -6.61 4.27
C SER A 550 -0.04 -5.12 4.38
N HIS A 551 1.24 -4.80 4.49
CA HIS A 551 1.72 -3.44 4.26
C HIS A 551 1.55 -3.06 2.80
N THR A 552 1.06 -1.85 2.56
CA THR A 552 0.64 -1.38 1.24
C THR A 552 1.81 -0.95 0.32
N GLY A 553 3.09 -1.41 0.53
CA GLY A 553 4.29 -1.11 -0.26
C GLY A 553 4.37 -1.80 -1.62
N SER A 554 4.64 -3.09 -1.60
CA SER A 554 4.86 -3.87 -2.82
C SER A 554 3.72 -3.83 -3.82
N PRO A 555 2.45 -3.92 -3.41
CA PRO A 555 1.32 -3.86 -4.32
C PRO A 555 1.03 -2.46 -4.96
N ALA A 556 1.48 -1.22 -4.44
CA ALA A 556 1.41 0.00 -5.26
C ALA A 556 2.32 -0.11 -6.48
N PHE A 557 3.53 -0.65 -6.28
CA PHE A 557 4.39 -0.96 -7.41
C PHE A 557 3.70 -1.91 -8.38
N ALA A 558 3.09 -2.99 -7.86
CA ALA A 558 2.42 -3.99 -8.67
C ALA A 558 1.20 -3.43 -9.42
N VAL A 559 0.39 -2.56 -8.81
CA VAL A 559 -0.67 -1.81 -9.53
C VAL A 559 -0.10 -0.98 -10.66
N GLY A 560 1.02 -0.29 -10.41
CA GLY A 560 1.72 0.46 -11.46
C GLY A 560 2.13 -0.42 -12.64
N TYR A 561 2.75 -1.56 -12.35
CA TYR A 561 3.19 -2.52 -13.35
C TYR A 561 2.01 -3.12 -14.13
N GLN A 562 0.99 -3.60 -13.43
CA GLN A 562 -0.19 -4.21 -14.04
C GLN A 562 -0.94 -3.19 -14.89
N GLY A 563 -1.17 -1.99 -14.37
CA GLY A 563 -1.82 -0.89 -15.10
C GLY A 563 -1.07 -0.53 -16.38
N ALA A 564 0.25 -0.40 -16.33
CA ALA A 564 1.08 -0.13 -17.50
C ALA A 564 1.02 -1.27 -18.54
N THR A 565 1.04 -2.52 -18.08
CA THR A 565 0.93 -3.70 -18.93
C THR A 565 -0.42 -3.74 -19.65
N LEU A 566 -1.52 -3.44 -18.95
CA LEU A 566 -2.86 -3.34 -19.55
C LEU A 566 -2.92 -2.21 -20.58
N ILE A 567 -2.39 -1.03 -20.27
CA ILE A 567 -2.37 0.12 -21.19
C ILE A 567 -1.60 -0.25 -22.47
N ARG A 568 -0.41 -0.83 -22.35
CA ARG A 568 0.39 -1.27 -23.51
C ARG A 568 -0.31 -2.36 -24.31
N GLY A 569 -0.89 -3.36 -23.62
CA GLY A 569 -1.61 -4.46 -24.28
C GLY A 569 -2.81 -3.98 -25.09
N ILE A 570 -3.57 -3.00 -24.57
CA ILE A 570 -4.70 -2.39 -25.27
C ILE A 570 -4.21 -1.57 -26.47
N ASN A 571 -3.23 -0.69 -26.27
CA ASN A 571 -2.73 0.21 -27.32
C ASN A 571 -2.03 -0.53 -28.46
N ASN A 572 -1.43 -1.69 -28.17
CA ASN A 572 -0.81 -2.56 -29.17
C ASN A 572 -1.81 -3.57 -29.80
N GLY A 573 -3.10 -3.52 -29.42
CA GLY A 573 -4.15 -4.39 -29.95
C GLY A 573 -4.04 -5.86 -29.49
N VAL A 574 -3.24 -6.14 -28.46
CA VAL A 574 -3.10 -7.47 -27.83
C VAL A 574 -4.29 -7.76 -26.92
N ILE A 575 -4.78 -6.73 -26.21
CA ILE A 575 -5.94 -6.80 -25.34
C ILE A 575 -7.10 -6.06 -26.02
N SER A 576 -8.22 -6.78 -26.23
CA SER A 576 -9.45 -6.20 -26.79
C SER A 576 -10.36 -5.73 -25.64
N THR A 577 -10.74 -4.46 -25.67
CA THR A 577 -11.72 -3.89 -24.72
C THR A 577 -13.17 -4.03 -25.19
N THR A 578 -13.41 -4.58 -26.40
CA THR A 578 -14.77 -4.84 -26.87
C THR A 578 -15.32 -6.07 -26.16
N ASN A 579 -16.37 -5.89 -25.34
CA ASN A 579 -17.19 -6.99 -24.86
C ASN A 579 -17.84 -7.67 -26.07
N SER A 580 -17.28 -8.80 -26.53
CA SER A 580 -18.04 -9.74 -27.34
C SER A 580 -19.09 -10.35 -26.41
N SER A 581 -20.30 -9.79 -26.40
CA SER A 581 -21.48 -10.46 -25.90
C SER A 581 -21.72 -11.68 -26.79
N SER A 582 -20.99 -12.77 -26.53
CA SER A 582 -21.32 -14.08 -27.10
C SER A 582 -22.61 -14.54 -26.43
N SER A 583 -23.74 -14.23 -27.06
CA SER A 583 -24.95 -14.99 -26.86
C SER A 583 -24.66 -16.44 -27.25
N SER A 584 -24.34 -17.28 -26.27
CA SER A 584 -24.25 -18.72 -26.46
C SER A 584 -25.66 -19.25 -26.76
N ASN A 585 -25.99 -19.35 -28.03
CA ASN A 585 -27.03 -20.27 -28.48
C ASN A 585 -26.53 -21.68 -28.20
N ALA A 586 -26.97 -22.25 -27.08
CA ALA A 586 -26.82 -23.65 -26.80
C ALA A 586 -27.68 -24.47 -27.78
N SER A 587 -27.08 -24.93 -28.85
CA SER A 587 -27.64 -26.04 -29.64
C SER A 587 -27.23 -27.36 -28.99
N SER A 588 -28.22 -28.01 -28.40
CA SER A 588 -28.14 -29.36 -27.87
C SER A 588 -27.73 -30.37 -28.93
N SER A 589 -26.57 -31.00 -28.82
CA SER A 589 -26.29 -32.28 -29.44
C SER A 589 -25.85 -33.29 -28.38
N SER A 590 -26.70 -34.28 -28.21
CA SER A 590 -26.46 -35.48 -27.39
C SER A 590 -25.33 -36.33 -27.96
N GLY A 591 -24.35 -36.67 -27.15
CA GLY A 591 -23.33 -37.65 -27.46
C GLY A 591 -22.72 -38.23 -26.19
N SER A 592 -23.14 -39.45 -25.86
CA SER A 592 -22.61 -40.28 -24.79
C SER A 592 -21.18 -40.68 -25.08
N THR A 593 -20.26 -40.65 -24.05
CA THR A 593 -19.48 -41.86 -23.68
C THR A 593 -18.47 -41.60 -22.55
N THR A 594 -18.54 -42.49 -21.60
CA THR A 594 -17.49 -43.11 -20.76
C THR A 594 -16.65 -42.29 -19.80
N SER A 595 -16.92 -42.60 -18.55
CA SER A 595 -16.16 -42.36 -17.33
C SER A 595 -14.72 -42.87 -17.37
N SER A 596 -13.78 -42.06 -16.91
CA SER A 596 -12.57 -42.56 -16.24
C SER A 596 -12.29 -41.65 -15.02
N SER A 597 -12.39 -42.31 -13.85
CA SER A 597 -12.02 -41.76 -12.55
C SER A 597 -10.52 -41.59 -12.42
N SER A 598 -10.05 -40.40 -12.13
CA SER A 598 -8.72 -40.18 -11.55
C SER A 598 -8.88 -39.41 -10.25
N ALA A 599 -8.36 -40.01 -9.18
CA ALA A 599 -8.40 -39.52 -7.82
C ALA A 599 -7.57 -38.23 -7.71
N ALA A 600 -8.21 -37.16 -7.18
CA ALA A 600 -7.51 -35.97 -6.79
C ALA A 600 -6.85 -36.19 -5.42
N THR A 601 -5.54 -36.15 -5.41
CA THR A 601 -4.75 -36.03 -4.18
C THR A 601 -4.82 -34.57 -3.72
N THR A 602 -5.45 -34.35 -2.58
CA THR A 602 -5.40 -33.09 -1.86
C THR A 602 -3.99 -32.87 -1.31
N SER A 603 -3.25 -31.94 -1.86
CA SER A 603 -2.06 -31.41 -1.22
C SER A 603 -2.45 -30.21 -0.35
N ASN A 604 -2.35 -30.38 0.96
CA ASN A 604 -2.37 -29.29 1.93
C ASN A 604 -1.07 -28.49 1.79
N ASN A 605 -1.11 -27.36 1.13
CA ASN A 605 -0.04 -26.37 1.17
C ASN A 605 -0.45 -25.23 2.10
N GLY A 606 -0.19 -25.40 3.40
CA GLY A 606 -0.12 -24.30 4.35
C GLY A 606 1.29 -23.71 4.31
N ALA A 607 1.56 -22.75 3.45
CA ALA A 607 2.82 -22.03 3.47
C ALA A 607 2.66 -20.77 4.31
N THR A 608 3.14 -20.82 5.56
CA THR A 608 3.41 -19.63 6.38
C THR A 608 4.80 -19.13 6.02
N SER A 609 4.88 -18.10 5.17
CA SER A 609 6.16 -17.42 4.90
C SER A 609 6.48 -16.47 6.06
N VAL A 610 7.60 -16.70 6.70
CA VAL A 610 8.10 -15.89 7.81
C VAL A 610 9.36 -15.15 7.34
N HIS A 611 9.30 -13.82 7.30
CA HIS A 611 10.48 -12.99 7.09
C HIS A 611 11.15 -12.70 8.43
N LEU A 612 12.38 -13.18 8.62
CA LEU A 612 13.17 -12.96 9.82
C LEU A 612 14.36 -12.05 9.51
N SER A 613 14.47 -10.94 10.22
CA SER A 613 15.65 -10.07 10.23
C SER A 613 16.67 -10.53 11.28
N ALA A 614 17.89 -9.99 11.28
CA ALA A 614 19.06 -10.41 12.07
C ALA A 614 18.89 -10.49 13.62
N TRP A 615 17.71 -10.13 14.16
CA TRP A 615 17.30 -10.39 15.56
C TRP A 615 16.56 -11.73 15.70
N GLY A 616 16.98 -12.71 14.92
CA GLY A 616 16.36 -14.03 14.81
C GLY A 616 16.00 -14.71 16.13
N ALA A 617 16.76 -14.49 17.20
CA ALA A 617 16.45 -15.08 18.51
C ALA A 617 15.14 -14.54 19.12
N ILE A 618 14.89 -13.22 19.09
CA ILE A 618 13.66 -12.64 19.65
C ILE A 618 12.48 -12.85 18.67
N ALA A 619 12.71 -12.74 17.36
CA ALA A 619 11.67 -12.95 16.36
C ALA A 619 11.26 -14.44 16.27
N THR A 620 12.19 -15.39 16.30
CA THR A 620 11.89 -16.83 16.37
C THR A 620 11.14 -17.20 17.64
N LEU A 621 11.49 -16.55 18.76
CA LEU A 621 10.83 -16.70 20.04
C LEU A 621 9.41 -16.12 20.03
N PHE A 622 9.19 -15.02 19.30
CA PHE A 622 7.88 -14.39 19.13
C PHE A 622 6.92 -15.27 18.32
N LEU A 623 7.41 -15.87 17.24
CA LEU A 623 6.62 -16.80 16.41
C LEU A 623 6.30 -18.12 17.11
N GLY A 624 7.21 -18.64 17.92
CA GLY A 624 6.95 -19.82 18.74
C GLY A 624 5.81 -19.64 19.75
N CYS A 625 5.54 -18.40 20.18
CA CYS A 625 4.42 -18.08 21.07
C CYS A 625 3.07 -17.96 20.36
N ILE A 626 3.04 -17.76 19.05
CA ILE A 626 1.80 -17.63 18.28
C ILE A 626 1.31 -18.99 17.75
N MET A 627 2.23 -19.97 17.59
CA MET A 627 1.91 -21.31 17.06
C MET A 627 1.51 -22.33 18.14
N VAL A 628 1.48 -21.95 19.41
CA VAL A 628 0.96 -22.73 20.55
C VAL A 628 -0.31 -22.07 21.06
#